data_fe6aa297d2f01569e493cf2801d01c90
#
_entry.id   fe6aa297d2f01569e493cf2801d01c90
#
_cell.length_a   1.000
_cell.length_b   1.000
_cell.length_c   1.000
_cell.angle_alpha   90.00
_cell.angle_beta   90.00
_cell.angle_gamma   90.00
#
_symmetry.space_group_name_H-M   'P 1'
#
loop_
_entity.id
_entity.type
_entity.pdbx_description
1 polymer ?
#
loop_
_entity_poly.entity_id
_entity_poly.type
_entity_poly.pdbx_seq_one_letter_code
_entity_poly.pdbx_strand_id
1 'polypeptide(L)'
;IDFAGGIGVNNVGNCNEEVIGAVYDQIKKYIHTCFHVVMYEPYVELAKRLNQITPGNFPKKTMLANSGAEGVENAIKIARHATGRPAVIAFEDAFHGRTLLALSLTSKMKPYKFGFAPYAPEIYRMPYAYCYRCAFGLEYPSCEIRCAYFLRDFSHTHIASEQVGALIVEPVLGEGGFVVPPKEYFDILHKICREHGIVFIADEVQTGFGRTAKMFAMEHYDVAPDITVMAKSMADGFPLSAVTGKAELMDHPQVGGLGGTYAGNPVACRAALVVLDQFDKTDLLKMAEKIGNKVTGKFKELQEQYEIIGDVRGLGAMVGMELVVDRKTKEPATTFTKKLIERCREKGLLMISAGTHSNVIRPLMPLVITDEQLENGLSIIEEGLGELVHSQD
;
A
#
# COMPACT_ATOMS: atom_id res chain seq x y z
N ILE A 1 -14.77 -16.57 -8.19
CA ILE A 1 -13.78 -16.36 -7.11
C ILE A 1 -13.19 -14.97 -7.26
N ASP A 2 -13.01 -14.23 -6.14
CA ASP A 2 -12.47 -12.86 -6.17
C ASP A 2 -11.03 -12.82 -5.61
N PHE A 3 -10.06 -12.72 -6.52
CA PHE A 3 -8.67 -12.43 -6.18
C PHE A 3 -8.31 -10.95 -6.38
N ALA A 4 -9.29 -10.07 -6.61
CA ALA A 4 -9.08 -8.62 -6.60
C ALA A 4 -9.40 -7.99 -5.24
N GLY A 5 -10.34 -8.57 -4.47
CA GLY A 5 -10.70 -8.14 -3.11
C GLY A 5 -11.01 -6.65 -2.99
N GLY A 6 -11.69 -6.06 -3.99
CA GLY A 6 -11.92 -4.61 -4.05
C GLY A 6 -10.64 -3.78 -4.22
N ILE A 7 -9.57 -4.34 -4.78
CA ILE A 7 -8.19 -3.81 -4.85
C ILE A 7 -7.55 -3.81 -3.45
N GLY A 8 -7.65 -4.97 -2.77
CA GLY A 8 -7.06 -5.18 -1.44
C GLY A 8 -7.76 -4.41 -0.33
N VAL A 9 -9.09 -4.34 -0.41
CA VAL A 9 -9.94 -3.64 0.58
C VAL A 9 -10.61 -4.61 1.54
N ASN A 10 -11.09 -5.76 1.05
CA ASN A 10 -11.99 -6.66 1.77
C ASN A 10 -11.20 -7.71 2.56
N ASN A 11 -10.28 -7.30 3.44
CA ASN A 11 -9.44 -8.26 4.18
C ASN A 11 -10.24 -9.18 5.11
N VAL A 12 -11.33 -8.70 5.71
CA VAL A 12 -12.19 -9.50 6.60
C VAL A 12 -13.37 -10.15 5.85
N GLY A 13 -13.40 -10.04 4.52
CA GLY A 13 -14.40 -10.67 3.65
C GLY A 13 -15.48 -9.72 3.17
N ASN A 14 -15.94 -9.92 1.93
CA ASN A 14 -17.04 -9.13 1.40
C ASN A 14 -18.34 -9.44 2.17
N CYS A 15 -19.09 -8.39 2.50
CA CYS A 15 -20.34 -8.50 3.27
C CYS A 15 -20.16 -9.18 4.64
N ASN A 16 -19.08 -8.89 5.37
CA ASN A 16 -18.89 -9.41 6.71
C ASN A 16 -20.07 -9.06 7.62
N GLU A 17 -20.71 -10.08 8.22
CA GLU A 17 -21.96 -9.91 8.98
C GLU A 17 -21.80 -9.01 10.22
N GLU A 18 -20.65 -9.07 10.92
CA GLU A 18 -20.40 -8.21 12.08
C GLU A 18 -20.21 -6.74 11.64
N VAL A 19 -19.55 -6.50 10.51
CA VAL A 19 -19.41 -5.15 9.93
C VAL A 19 -20.78 -4.61 9.53
N ILE A 20 -21.60 -5.41 8.83
CA ILE A 20 -22.97 -5.03 8.42
C ILE A 20 -23.84 -4.72 9.65
N GLY A 21 -23.81 -5.57 10.67
CA GLY A 21 -24.57 -5.39 11.89
C GLY A 21 -24.21 -4.08 12.61
N ALA A 22 -22.93 -3.81 12.81
CA ALA A 22 -22.47 -2.59 13.45
C ALA A 22 -22.81 -1.31 12.67
N VAL A 23 -22.70 -1.37 11.34
CA VAL A 23 -23.10 -0.29 10.44
C VAL A 23 -24.60 -0.03 10.54
N TYR A 24 -25.42 -1.08 10.50
CA TYR A 24 -26.87 -0.97 10.63
C TYR A 24 -27.29 -0.34 11.97
N ASP A 25 -26.67 -0.75 13.05
CA ASP A 25 -26.93 -0.17 14.37
C ASP A 25 -26.48 1.31 14.48
N GLN A 26 -25.38 1.66 13.83
CA GLN A 26 -24.91 3.06 13.79
C GLN A 26 -25.85 3.95 12.97
N ILE A 27 -26.34 3.47 11.82
CA ILE A 27 -27.27 4.23 10.96
C ILE A 27 -28.54 4.59 11.71
N LYS A 28 -29.04 3.73 12.60
CA LYS A 28 -30.23 4.00 13.42
C LYS A 28 -30.00 5.08 14.49
N LYS A 29 -28.75 5.29 14.92
CA LYS A 29 -28.41 6.30 15.93
C LYS A 29 -28.22 7.67 15.28
N TYR A 30 -27.27 7.79 14.39
CA TYR A 30 -26.98 8.96 13.56
C TYR A 30 -26.02 8.60 12.44
N ILE A 31 -26.14 9.31 11.31
CA ILE A 31 -25.33 9.07 10.10
C ILE A 31 -24.22 10.11 9.98
N HIS A 32 -24.53 11.39 10.26
CA HIS A 32 -23.59 12.48 10.05
C HIS A 32 -23.95 13.69 10.91
N THR A 33 -22.98 14.17 11.69
CA THR A 33 -23.09 15.42 12.46
C THR A 33 -21.92 16.37 12.18
N CYS A 34 -20.95 15.95 11.37
CA CYS A 34 -19.65 16.56 11.16
C CYS A 34 -18.81 16.64 12.45
N PHE A 35 -17.71 15.90 12.54
CA PHE A 35 -16.86 15.85 13.75
C PHE A 35 -16.32 17.22 14.17
N HIS A 36 -16.10 18.14 13.21
CA HIS A 36 -15.66 19.51 13.49
C HIS A 36 -16.74 20.36 14.20
N VAL A 37 -18.01 19.97 14.10
CA VAL A 37 -19.11 20.68 14.76
C VAL A 37 -19.36 20.08 16.14
N VAL A 38 -19.44 18.75 16.21
CA VAL A 38 -19.63 18.02 17.46
C VAL A 38 -18.89 16.69 17.43
N MET A 39 -18.09 16.43 18.45
CA MET A 39 -17.37 15.18 18.61
C MET A 39 -18.34 14.01 18.88
N TYR A 40 -17.98 12.82 18.39
CA TYR A 40 -18.73 11.59 18.61
C TYR A 40 -17.81 10.40 18.89
N GLU A 41 -18.34 9.47 19.66
CA GLU A 41 -17.63 8.31 20.20
C GLU A 41 -16.91 7.46 19.15
N PRO A 42 -17.53 7.02 18.03
CA PRO A 42 -16.85 6.14 17.06
C PRO A 42 -15.55 6.73 16.48
N TYR A 43 -15.48 8.05 16.27
CA TYR A 43 -14.26 8.71 15.81
C TYR A 43 -13.17 8.67 16.90
N VAL A 44 -13.52 9.06 18.12
CA VAL A 44 -12.57 9.13 19.25
C VAL A 44 -12.02 7.74 19.57
N GLU A 45 -12.91 6.73 19.62
CA GLU A 45 -12.55 5.35 19.88
C GLU A 45 -11.61 4.80 18.80
N LEU A 46 -11.94 5.01 17.53
CA LEU A 46 -11.09 4.59 16.41
C LEU A 46 -9.71 5.27 16.46
N ALA A 47 -9.67 6.59 16.65
CA ALA A 47 -8.42 7.33 16.75
C ALA A 47 -7.54 6.81 17.91
N LYS A 48 -8.15 6.50 19.07
CA LYS A 48 -7.45 5.91 20.20
C LYS A 48 -6.85 4.54 19.86
N ARG A 49 -7.61 3.65 19.22
CA ARG A 49 -7.12 2.32 18.83
C ARG A 49 -6.00 2.43 17.78
N LEU A 50 -6.15 3.30 16.78
CA LEU A 50 -5.11 3.53 15.76
C LEU A 50 -3.81 4.07 16.40
N ASN A 51 -3.89 4.97 17.37
CA ASN A 51 -2.72 5.42 18.13
C ASN A 51 -2.00 4.28 18.85
N GLN A 52 -2.73 3.26 19.31
CA GLN A 52 -2.14 2.12 20.03
C GLN A 52 -1.47 1.12 19.12
N ILE A 53 -2.07 0.82 17.96
CA ILE A 53 -1.59 -0.26 17.07
C ILE A 53 -0.54 0.20 16.05
N THR A 54 -0.47 1.49 15.71
CA THR A 54 0.54 1.98 14.74
C THR A 54 1.95 1.91 15.32
N PRO A 55 2.98 1.59 14.50
CA PRO A 55 4.37 1.47 14.96
C PRO A 55 4.90 2.71 15.67
N GLY A 56 5.79 2.51 16.64
CA GLY A 56 6.49 3.55 17.40
C GLY A 56 6.00 3.74 18.84
N ASN A 57 6.96 3.92 19.77
CA ASN A 57 6.73 4.12 21.21
C ASN A 57 6.81 5.60 21.59
N PHE A 58 6.08 6.46 20.89
CA PHE A 58 5.97 7.89 21.14
C PHE A 58 4.50 8.31 21.21
N PRO A 59 4.17 9.45 21.83
CA PRO A 59 2.82 9.99 21.82
C PRO A 59 2.34 10.22 20.39
N LYS A 60 1.12 9.75 20.08
CA LYS A 60 0.54 9.82 18.74
C LYS A 60 -0.80 10.51 18.75
N LYS A 61 -1.14 11.13 17.62
CA LYS A 61 -2.48 11.62 17.31
C LYS A 61 -2.92 11.13 15.94
N THR A 62 -4.22 10.96 15.79
CA THR A 62 -4.84 10.49 14.54
C THR A 62 -5.86 11.51 14.07
N MET A 63 -5.79 11.86 12.79
CA MET A 63 -6.89 12.47 12.05
C MET A 63 -7.49 11.48 11.05
N LEU A 64 -8.79 11.59 10.80
CA LEU A 64 -9.48 10.77 9.81
C LEU A 64 -9.83 11.61 8.57
N ALA A 65 -9.89 10.94 7.41
CA ALA A 65 -10.32 11.49 6.14
C ALA A 65 -11.14 10.40 5.38
N ASN A 66 -11.40 10.56 4.07
CA ASN A 66 -12.32 9.67 3.36
C ASN A 66 -11.64 8.70 2.39
N SER A 67 -10.41 8.99 1.98
CA SER A 67 -9.67 8.19 1.00
C SER A 67 -8.18 8.20 1.28
N GLY A 68 -7.45 7.18 0.76
CA GLY A 68 -5.99 7.15 0.86
C GLY A 68 -5.32 8.38 0.26
N ALA A 69 -5.85 8.91 -0.86
CA ALA A 69 -5.33 10.13 -1.47
C ALA A 69 -5.46 11.35 -0.54
N GLU A 70 -6.61 11.52 0.13
CA GLU A 70 -6.78 12.56 1.15
C GLU A 70 -5.84 12.37 2.34
N GLY A 71 -5.66 11.11 2.79
CA GLY A 71 -4.71 10.78 3.85
C GLY A 71 -3.28 11.19 3.46
N VAL A 72 -2.83 10.83 2.27
CA VAL A 72 -1.51 11.23 1.73
C VAL A 72 -1.36 12.74 1.67
N GLU A 73 -2.33 13.46 1.11
CA GLU A 73 -2.28 14.92 1.01
C GLU A 73 -2.21 15.60 2.38
N ASN A 74 -2.98 15.11 3.35
CA ASN A 74 -2.92 15.63 4.71
C ASN A 74 -1.60 15.30 5.40
N ALA A 75 -1.03 14.11 5.22
CA ALA A 75 0.29 13.77 5.75
C ALA A 75 1.38 14.73 5.23
N ILE A 76 1.37 15.03 3.93
CA ILE A 76 2.30 16.00 3.32
C ILE A 76 2.04 17.42 3.84
N LYS A 77 0.78 17.84 3.99
CA LYS A 77 0.45 19.16 4.58
C LYS A 77 1.00 19.28 6.00
N ILE A 78 0.83 18.26 6.83
CA ILE A 78 1.35 18.21 8.20
C ILE A 78 2.87 18.33 8.19
N ALA A 79 3.56 17.50 7.39
CA ALA A 79 5.02 17.49 7.30
C ALA A 79 5.58 18.84 6.82
N ARG A 80 5.02 19.41 5.74
CA ARG A 80 5.43 20.74 5.24
C ARG A 80 5.22 21.83 6.28
N HIS A 81 4.09 21.81 6.98
CA HIS A 81 3.78 22.81 8.01
C HIS A 81 4.70 22.68 9.23
N ALA A 82 4.95 21.45 9.69
CA ALA A 82 5.80 21.19 10.85
C ALA A 82 7.28 21.53 10.61
N THR A 83 7.78 21.27 9.38
CA THR A 83 9.17 21.52 9.03
C THR A 83 9.43 22.92 8.44
N GLY A 84 8.40 23.60 7.94
CA GLY A 84 8.53 24.84 7.15
C GLY A 84 9.21 24.61 5.79
N ARG A 85 9.33 23.36 5.31
CA ARG A 85 10.07 22.96 4.11
C ARG A 85 9.12 22.49 3.00
N PRO A 86 9.27 22.97 1.75
CA PRO A 86 8.29 22.68 0.69
C PRO A 86 8.49 21.35 -0.03
N ALA A 87 9.73 20.85 -0.12
CA ALA A 87 10.05 19.72 -0.98
C ALA A 87 9.64 18.38 -0.37
N VAL A 88 9.21 17.45 -1.22
CA VAL A 88 8.86 16.08 -0.86
C VAL A 88 9.57 15.11 -1.78
N ILE A 89 10.20 14.10 -1.22
CA ILE A 89 10.79 12.98 -1.95
C ILE A 89 9.78 11.84 -2.01
N ALA A 90 9.52 11.35 -3.22
CA ALA A 90 8.74 10.15 -3.50
C ALA A 90 9.60 9.16 -4.31
N PHE A 91 9.04 8.01 -4.68
CA PHE A 91 9.79 6.97 -5.37
C PHE A 91 9.23 6.65 -6.75
N GLU A 92 10.09 6.16 -7.65
CA GLU A 92 9.66 5.55 -8.89
C GLU A 92 8.83 4.30 -8.61
N ASP A 93 7.90 3.99 -9.51
CA ASP A 93 6.91 2.93 -9.41
C ASP A 93 5.90 3.07 -8.26
N ALA A 94 5.98 4.10 -7.42
CA ALA A 94 5.05 4.35 -6.33
C ALA A 94 3.68 4.84 -6.82
N PHE A 95 2.64 4.54 -6.00
CA PHE A 95 1.28 5.03 -6.19
C PHE A 95 0.71 5.58 -4.88
N HIS A 96 0.42 6.86 -4.84
CA HIS A 96 -0.07 7.56 -3.64
C HIS A 96 -1.48 8.16 -3.80
N GLY A 97 -2.13 7.97 -4.95
CA GLY A 97 -3.46 8.47 -5.23
C GLY A 97 -3.58 9.24 -6.54
N ARG A 98 -4.76 9.87 -6.75
CA ARG A 98 -5.13 10.54 -8.01
C ARG A 98 -5.63 11.97 -7.82
N THR A 99 -5.67 12.53 -6.61
CA THR A 99 -5.86 13.96 -6.38
C THR A 99 -4.57 14.71 -6.76
N LEU A 100 -4.61 16.01 -6.95
CA LEU A 100 -3.52 16.74 -7.62
C LEU A 100 -2.14 16.49 -6.99
N LEU A 101 -2.01 16.63 -5.66
CA LEU A 101 -0.73 16.40 -4.98
C LEU A 101 -0.39 14.90 -4.93
N ALA A 102 -1.34 14.04 -4.57
CA ALA A 102 -1.12 12.59 -4.57
C ALA A 102 -0.76 12.05 -5.96
N LEU A 103 -1.37 12.59 -7.03
CA LEU A 103 -1.01 12.27 -8.42
C LEU A 103 0.40 12.73 -8.77
N SER A 104 0.84 13.85 -8.20
CA SER A 104 2.21 14.35 -8.40
C SER A 104 3.25 13.41 -7.78
N LEU A 105 2.92 12.78 -6.64
CA LEU A 105 3.74 11.76 -5.96
C LEU A 105 3.72 10.41 -6.71
N THR A 106 2.58 10.05 -7.32
CA THR A 106 2.41 8.82 -8.11
C THR A 106 3.35 8.83 -9.33
N SER A 107 4.00 7.69 -9.62
CA SER A 107 5.02 7.59 -10.66
C SER A 107 4.46 7.36 -12.05
N LYS A 108 3.65 6.31 -12.24
CA LYS A 108 3.23 5.80 -13.55
C LYS A 108 2.47 6.85 -14.38
N MET A 109 2.99 7.16 -15.59
CA MET A 109 2.39 8.16 -16.48
C MET A 109 1.04 7.71 -17.03
N LYS A 110 0.99 6.60 -17.77
CA LYS A 110 -0.27 6.03 -18.29
C LYS A 110 -0.68 4.84 -17.44
N PRO A 111 -1.96 4.76 -17.01
CA PRO A 111 -3.08 5.67 -17.34
C PRO A 111 -3.25 6.87 -16.39
N TYR A 112 -2.39 7.05 -15.36
CA TYR A 112 -2.71 7.93 -14.23
C TYR A 112 -2.45 9.43 -14.47
N LYS A 113 -1.28 9.79 -14.99
CA LYS A 113 -0.81 11.20 -15.03
C LYS A 113 -1.00 11.88 -16.39
N PHE A 114 -0.98 11.10 -17.46
CA PHE A 114 -1.01 11.63 -18.82
C PHE A 114 -2.23 12.51 -19.08
N GLY A 115 -2.01 13.74 -19.50
CA GLY A 115 -3.07 14.72 -19.79
C GLY A 115 -3.57 15.54 -18.61
N PHE A 116 -3.06 15.32 -17.38
CA PHE A 116 -3.52 16.03 -16.16
C PHE A 116 -2.53 17.07 -15.62
N ALA A 117 -1.53 17.46 -16.41
CA ALA A 117 -0.61 18.55 -16.04
C ALA A 117 -1.34 19.92 -16.04
N PRO A 118 -0.88 20.93 -15.26
CA PRO A 118 0.34 20.92 -14.43
C PRO A 118 0.17 20.19 -13.10
N TYR A 119 1.25 19.58 -12.62
CA TYR A 119 1.28 18.90 -11.33
C TYR A 119 1.66 19.82 -10.18
N ALA A 120 1.50 19.35 -8.93
CA ALA A 120 1.94 20.10 -7.76
C ALA A 120 3.49 20.24 -7.77
N PRO A 121 4.02 21.45 -7.43
CA PRO A 121 5.45 21.70 -7.40
C PRO A 121 6.14 21.04 -6.20
N GLU A 122 7.49 21.08 -6.23
CA GLU A 122 8.37 20.61 -5.15
C GLU A 122 8.22 19.12 -4.84
N ILE A 123 7.99 18.32 -5.88
CA ILE A 123 7.98 16.86 -5.79
C ILE A 123 9.19 16.33 -6.56
N TYR A 124 10.06 15.65 -5.82
CA TYR A 124 11.28 15.03 -6.31
C TYR A 124 11.16 13.53 -6.24
N ARG A 125 11.68 12.81 -7.25
CA ARG A 125 11.50 11.37 -7.32
C ARG A 125 12.84 10.68 -7.46
N MET A 126 13.05 9.61 -6.66
CA MET A 126 14.25 8.79 -6.72
C MET A 126 13.88 7.31 -6.97
N PRO A 127 14.83 6.49 -7.46
CA PRO A 127 14.60 5.06 -7.64
C PRO A 127 14.25 4.35 -6.33
N TYR A 128 13.30 3.39 -6.41
CA TYR A 128 12.99 2.47 -5.33
C TYR A 128 13.93 1.26 -5.32
N ALA A 129 14.01 0.51 -4.21
CA ALA A 129 14.79 -0.73 -4.13
C ALA A 129 14.10 -1.89 -4.83
N TYR A 130 14.09 -1.86 -6.16
CA TYR A 130 13.53 -2.91 -7.02
C TYR A 130 14.66 -3.85 -7.50
N CYS A 131 15.07 -4.82 -6.66
CA CYS A 131 16.24 -5.66 -6.93
C CYS A 131 16.13 -6.43 -8.25
N TYR A 132 14.96 -6.96 -8.61
CA TYR A 132 14.79 -7.65 -9.89
C TYR A 132 15.01 -6.72 -11.11
N ARG A 133 14.67 -5.42 -11.02
CA ARG A 133 14.87 -4.38 -12.04
C ARG A 133 15.69 -3.22 -11.48
N CYS A 134 16.88 -3.52 -10.93
CA CYS A 134 17.70 -2.54 -10.26
C CYS A 134 18.04 -1.35 -11.17
N ALA A 135 17.62 -0.13 -10.80
CA ALA A 135 17.88 1.09 -11.55
C ALA A 135 19.39 1.44 -11.65
N PHE A 136 20.20 0.86 -10.76
CA PHE A 136 21.66 1.05 -10.76
C PHE A 136 22.42 -0.08 -11.49
N GLY A 137 21.72 -1.10 -12.00
CA GLY A 137 22.32 -2.26 -12.65
C GLY A 137 23.17 -3.13 -11.72
N LEU A 138 22.91 -3.08 -10.41
CA LEU A 138 23.65 -3.80 -9.36
C LEU A 138 22.84 -4.99 -8.85
N GLU A 139 23.51 -5.93 -8.17
CA GLU A 139 22.91 -7.12 -7.60
C GLU A 139 22.99 -7.09 -6.06
N TYR A 140 21.87 -7.43 -5.40
CA TYR A 140 21.83 -7.61 -3.96
C TYR A 140 22.38 -9.01 -3.58
N PRO A 141 23.19 -9.15 -2.50
CA PRO A 141 23.54 -8.11 -1.49
C PRO A 141 24.80 -7.30 -1.82
N SER A 142 25.54 -7.61 -2.88
CA SER A 142 26.85 -6.98 -3.21
C SER A 142 26.74 -5.47 -3.50
N CYS A 143 25.56 -4.97 -3.81
CA CYS A 143 25.29 -3.55 -4.06
C CYS A 143 25.30 -2.68 -2.78
N GLU A 144 25.40 -3.29 -1.57
CA GLU A 144 25.39 -2.60 -0.27
C GLU A 144 24.23 -1.59 -0.12
N ILE A 145 23.06 -1.95 -0.68
CA ILE A 145 21.84 -1.10 -0.68
C ILE A 145 22.12 0.31 -1.26
N ARG A 146 22.87 0.40 -2.34
CA ARG A 146 23.23 1.65 -3.03
C ARG A 146 22.00 2.56 -3.29
N CYS A 147 20.85 1.99 -3.56
CA CYS A 147 19.60 2.72 -3.80
C CYS A 147 19.11 3.52 -2.57
N ALA A 148 19.35 3.06 -1.34
CA ALA A 148 19.04 3.83 -0.13
C ALA A 148 20.06 4.95 0.10
N TYR A 149 21.34 4.65 -0.02
CA TYR A 149 22.40 5.66 0.11
C TYR A 149 22.38 6.72 -0.99
N PHE A 150 21.75 6.45 -2.12
CA PHE A 150 21.55 7.43 -3.19
C PHE A 150 20.81 8.69 -2.69
N LEU A 151 20.02 8.60 -1.61
CA LEU A 151 19.40 9.77 -0.98
C LEU A 151 20.41 10.85 -0.57
N ARG A 152 21.63 10.47 -0.17
CA ARG A 152 22.72 11.41 0.16
C ARG A 152 23.22 12.15 -1.09
N ASP A 153 23.46 11.43 -2.18
CA ASP A 153 23.87 12.04 -3.46
C ASP A 153 22.76 12.89 -4.05
N PHE A 154 21.52 12.42 -3.91
CA PHE A 154 20.32 13.11 -4.38
C PHE A 154 20.21 14.49 -3.71
N SER A 155 20.56 14.60 -2.44
CA SER A 155 20.54 15.87 -1.71
C SER A 155 21.62 16.88 -2.18
N HIS A 156 22.64 16.42 -2.89
CA HIS A 156 23.67 17.30 -3.49
C HIS A 156 23.35 17.75 -4.90
N THR A 157 22.51 17.01 -5.64
CA THR A 157 22.34 17.20 -7.08
C THR A 157 20.94 17.59 -7.50
N HIS A 158 19.92 17.26 -6.71
CA HIS A 158 18.51 17.48 -7.08
C HIS A 158 17.80 18.47 -6.15
N ILE A 159 18.01 18.37 -4.84
CA ILE A 159 17.37 19.25 -3.83
C ILE A 159 18.15 19.22 -2.52
N ALA A 160 18.50 20.37 -1.99
CA ALA A 160 19.19 20.43 -0.71
C ALA A 160 18.34 19.84 0.44
N SER A 161 18.97 19.04 1.30
CA SER A 161 18.28 18.33 2.39
C SER A 161 17.53 19.28 3.33
N GLU A 162 18.01 20.51 3.49
CA GLU A 162 17.40 21.56 4.30
C GLU A 162 16.08 22.07 3.72
N GLN A 163 15.77 21.79 2.46
CA GLN A 163 14.50 22.13 1.80
C GLN A 163 13.50 20.98 1.80
N VAL A 164 13.95 19.75 2.15
CA VAL A 164 13.10 18.57 2.14
C VAL A 164 12.32 18.48 3.45
N GLY A 165 10.98 18.61 3.35
CA GLY A 165 10.06 18.49 4.47
C GLY A 165 9.66 17.05 4.77
N ALA A 166 9.53 16.23 3.72
CA ALA A 166 9.11 14.84 3.88
C ALA A 166 9.74 13.90 2.85
N LEU A 167 9.87 12.64 3.22
CA LEU A 167 10.03 11.49 2.34
C LEU A 167 8.82 10.58 2.55
N ILE A 168 8.09 10.25 1.46
CA ILE A 168 6.96 9.33 1.49
C ILE A 168 7.26 8.06 0.72
N VAL A 169 6.93 6.91 1.32
CA VAL A 169 7.26 5.60 0.75
C VAL A 169 6.20 4.55 1.09
N GLU A 170 5.90 3.64 0.13
CA GLU A 170 5.16 2.42 0.39
C GLU A 170 6.13 1.36 0.94
N PRO A 171 5.82 0.64 2.05
CA PRO A 171 6.69 -0.43 2.56
C PRO A 171 6.87 -1.61 1.59
N VAL A 172 5.86 -1.89 0.78
CA VAL A 172 5.88 -2.74 -0.41
C VAL A 172 5.16 -1.96 -1.51
N LEU A 173 5.79 -1.76 -2.66
CA LEU A 173 5.13 -1.07 -3.77
C LEU A 173 3.89 -1.87 -4.22
N GLY A 174 2.70 -1.31 -4.04
CA GLY A 174 1.43 -1.95 -4.40
C GLY A 174 1.21 -1.96 -5.91
N GLU A 175 0.85 -0.82 -6.45
CA GLU A 175 0.62 -0.63 -7.89
C GLU A 175 1.91 -0.80 -8.71
N GLY A 176 3.07 -0.59 -8.11
CA GLY A 176 4.38 -0.80 -8.72
C GLY A 176 4.75 -2.26 -8.97
N GLY A 177 3.97 -3.23 -8.41
CA GLY A 177 4.14 -4.65 -8.73
C GLY A 177 4.58 -5.51 -7.55
N PHE A 178 4.11 -5.24 -6.36
CA PHE A 178 4.41 -5.98 -5.12
C PHE A 178 5.92 -6.10 -4.87
N VAL A 179 6.62 -4.99 -5.07
CA VAL A 179 8.07 -4.94 -4.91
C VAL A 179 8.43 -4.83 -3.44
N VAL A 180 9.13 -5.83 -2.94
CA VAL A 180 9.63 -5.93 -1.56
C VAL A 180 11.09 -5.50 -1.53
N PRO A 181 11.44 -4.43 -0.81
CA PRO A 181 12.84 -4.01 -0.70
C PRO A 181 13.62 -4.90 0.27
N PRO A 182 14.96 -4.93 0.18
CA PRO A 182 15.81 -5.57 1.18
C PRO A 182 15.54 -5.06 2.60
N LYS A 183 15.78 -5.91 3.60
CA LYS A 183 15.45 -5.61 5.01
C LYS A 183 16.12 -4.32 5.53
N GLU A 184 17.32 -4.03 5.08
CA GLU A 184 18.13 -2.89 5.53
C GLU A 184 17.70 -1.55 4.92
N TYR A 185 16.89 -1.59 3.84
CA TYR A 185 16.57 -0.42 3.03
C TYR A 185 15.95 0.72 3.83
N PHE A 186 14.93 0.43 4.61
CA PHE A 186 14.21 1.46 5.38
C PHE A 186 14.98 1.96 6.59
N ASP A 187 15.81 1.13 7.24
CA ASP A 187 16.66 1.60 8.32
C ASP A 187 17.67 2.66 7.83
N ILE A 188 18.26 2.44 6.66
CA ILE A 188 19.19 3.40 6.04
C ILE A 188 18.45 4.70 5.68
N LEU A 189 17.30 4.62 4.99
CA LEU A 189 16.52 5.81 4.63
C LEU A 189 16.07 6.60 5.87
N HIS A 190 15.55 5.90 6.89
CA HIS A 190 15.07 6.51 8.12
C HIS A 190 16.20 7.20 8.89
N LYS A 191 17.41 6.61 8.94
CA LYS A 191 18.59 7.24 9.54
C LYS A 191 18.96 8.54 8.82
N ILE A 192 19.01 8.51 7.48
CA ILE A 192 19.30 9.72 6.68
C ILE A 192 18.20 10.79 6.91
N CYS A 193 16.93 10.42 6.92
CA CYS A 193 15.84 11.34 7.21
C CYS A 193 16.00 12.01 8.60
N ARG A 194 16.32 11.22 9.62
CA ARG A 194 16.57 11.75 10.99
C ARG A 194 17.75 12.68 11.07
N GLU A 195 18.86 12.36 10.39
CA GLU A 195 20.06 13.22 10.34
C GLU A 195 19.73 14.62 9.79
N HIS A 196 18.79 14.72 8.84
CA HIS A 196 18.43 15.97 8.18
C HIS A 196 17.09 16.56 8.65
N GLY A 197 16.41 15.98 9.62
CA GLY A 197 15.10 16.43 10.09
C GLY A 197 14.00 16.35 9.03
N ILE A 198 14.05 15.34 8.17
CA ILE A 198 13.06 15.02 7.15
C ILE A 198 12.00 14.11 7.77
N VAL A 199 10.72 14.45 7.64
CA VAL A 199 9.61 13.63 8.14
C VAL A 199 9.49 12.36 7.30
N PHE A 200 9.63 11.18 7.93
CA PHE A 200 9.51 9.89 7.28
C PHE A 200 8.06 9.42 7.31
N ILE A 201 7.40 9.33 6.14
CA ILE A 201 5.99 8.97 6.00
C ILE A 201 5.89 7.58 5.36
N ALA A 202 5.25 6.63 6.06
CA ALA A 202 4.88 5.35 5.48
C ALA A 202 3.45 5.39 4.93
N ASP A 203 3.31 5.09 3.64
CA ASP A 203 2.03 4.86 2.99
C ASP A 203 1.64 3.38 3.13
N GLU A 204 0.90 3.08 4.18
CA GLU A 204 0.38 1.74 4.49
C GLU A 204 -1.05 1.53 3.95
N VAL A 205 -1.49 2.34 3.01
CA VAL A 205 -2.85 2.28 2.45
C VAL A 205 -3.16 0.90 1.86
N GLN A 206 -2.21 0.23 1.23
CA GLN A 206 -2.40 -1.12 0.68
C GLN A 206 -1.77 -2.22 1.54
N THR A 207 -0.71 -1.94 2.24
CA THR A 207 0.09 -2.91 2.99
C THR A 207 -0.40 -3.16 4.41
N GLY A 208 -1.14 -2.21 4.98
CA GLY A 208 -1.67 -2.30 6.34
C GLY A 208 -2.81 -3.30 6.54
N PHE A 209 -3.24 -3.41 7.77
CA PHE A 209 -4.35 -4.27 8.22
C PHE A 209 -4.18 -5.73 7.78
N GLY A 210 -3.03 -6.31 8.13
CA GLY A 210 -2.77 -7.73 8.04
C GLY A 210 -2.35 -8.23 6.66
N ARG A 211 -2.39 -7.40 5.60
CA ARG A 211 -2.11 -7.84 4.22
C ARG A 211 -0.75 -8.53 4.08
N THR A 212 0.26 -8.07 4.81
CA THR A 212 1.62 -8.63 4.78
C THR A 212 1.93 -9.59 5.92
N ALA A 213 0.92 -10.16 6.59
CA ALA A 213 1.01 -11.01 7.79
C ALA A 213 1.56 -10.28 9.05
N LYS A 214 1.61 -8.97 9.02
CA LYS A 214 1.79 -8.06 10.14
C LYS A 214 0.67 -7.03 10.12
N MET A 215 0.35 -6.39 11.25
CA MET A 215 -0.66 -5.33 11.25
C MET A 215 -0.27 -4.21 10.29
N PHE A 216 1.00 -3.81 10.28
CA PHE A 216 1.61 -2.86 9.36
C PHE A 216 2.90 -3.43 8.76
N ALA A 217 3.14 -3.18 7.46
CA ALA A 217 4.30 -3.75 6.79
C ALA A 217 5.64 -3.18 7.30
N MET A 218 5.66 -1.95 7.83
CA MET A 218 6.87 -1.39 8.46
C MET A 218 7.39 -2.20 9.65
N GLU A 219 6.53 -3.04 10.27
CA GLU A 219 6.96 -3.97 11.33
C GLU A 219 7.94 -5.06 10.86
N HIS A 220 7.97 -5.37 9.55
CA HIS A 220 8.97 -6.31 8.99
C HIS A 220 10.38 -5.73 8.97
N TYR A 221 10.50 -4.40 9.06
CA TYR A 221 11.76 -3.66 8.92
C TYR A 221 12.25 -3.06 10.24
N ASP A 222 11.49 -3.24 11.33
CA ASP A 222 11.80 -2.67 12.66
C ASP A 222 11.97 -1.14 12.64
N VAL A 223 11.30 -0.45 11.70
CA VAL A 223 11.32 1.02 11.56
C VAL A 223 9.96 1.61 11.92
N ALA A 224 9.96 2.57 12.83
CA ALA A 224 8.77 3.33 13.19
C ALA A 224 8.72 4.65 12.39
N PRO A 225 7.78 4.81 11.44
CA PRO A 225 7.63 6.06 10.69
C PRO A 225 7.16 7.21 11.60
N ASP A 226 7.49 8.44 11.22
CA ASP A 226 7.00 9.63 11.91
C ASP A 226 5.49 9.84 11.69
N ILE A 227 5.00 9.46 10.49
CA ILE A 227 3.59 9.46 10.10
C ILE A 227 3.27 8.19 9.33
N THR A 228 2.14 7.55 9.65
CA THR A 228 1.57 6.41 8.93
C THR A 228 0.24 6.82 8.29
N VAL A 229 0.10 6.58 6.99
CA VAL A 229 -1.15 6.78 6.25
C VAL A 229 -1.84 5.45 6.04
N MET A 230 -3.14 5.38 6.32
CA MET A 230 -3.96 4.16 6.29
C MET A 230 -5.28 4.40 5.57
N ALA A 231 -5.78 3.38 4.86
CA ALA A 231 -7.13 3.36 4.25
C ALA A 231 -7.52 1.92 3.88
N LYS A 232 -8.25 1.75 2.78
CA LYS A 232 -8.63 0.45 2.19
C LYS A 232 -9.19 -0.53 3.23
N SER A 233 -8.41 -1.56 3.58
CA SER A 233 -8.84 -2.63 4.50
C SER A 233 -9.18 -2.15 5.90
N MET A 234 -8.86 -0.92 6.25
CA MET A 234 -9.19 -0.33 7.55
C MET A 234 -10.70 -0.34 7.84
N ALA A 235 -11.54 -0.17 6.81
CA ALA A 235 -12.99 -0.08 6.98
C ALA A 235 -13.77 -1.02 6.05
N ASP A 236 -13.12 -2.04 5.48
CA ASP A 236 -13.71 -3.14 4.71
C ASP A 236 -14.76 -2.70 3.68
N GLY A 237 -14.40 -1.70 2.85
CA GLY A 237 -15.23 -1.16 1.77
C GLY A 237 -15.88 0.19 2.06
N PHE A 238 -15.94 0.64 3.29
CA PHE A 238 -16.44 1.98 3.62
C PHE A 238 -15.35 3.05 3.36
N PRO A 239 -15.70 4.20 2.74
CA PRO A 239 -14.77 5.29 2.52
C PRO A 239 -14.23 5.86 3.83
N LEU A 240 -12.97 5.54 4.14
CA LEU A 240 -12.29 6.00 5.33
C LEU A 240 -10.77 5.94 5.12
N SER A 241 -10.06 6.93 5.65
CA SER A 241 -8.62 6.91 5.80
C SER A 241 -8.20 7.55 7.11
N ALA A 242 -6.99 7.26 7.54
CA ALA A 242 -6.41 7.85 8.74
C ALA A 242 -4.96 8.27 8.48
N VAL A 243 -4.56 9.33 9.17
CA VAL A 243 -3.19 9.79 9.29
C VAL A 243 -2.85 9.76 10.77
N THR A 244 -1.98 8.84 11.18
CA THR A 244 -1.48 8.73 12.55
C THR A 244 -0.01 9.10 12.58
N GLY A 245 0.37 10.04 13.42
CA GLY A 245 1.75 10.49 13.50
C GLY A 245 2.15 10.93 14.90
N LYS A 246 3.43 11.28 15.05
CA LYS A 246 3.95 11.87 16.27
C LYS A 246 3.10 13.06 16.69
N ALA A 247 2.67 13.10 17.96
CA ALA A 247 1.79 14.15 18.46
C ALA A 247 2.35 15.55 18.20
N GLU A 248 3.66 15.73 18.34
CA GLU A 248 4.35 16.99 18.05
C GLU A 248 4.17 17.45 16.60
N LEU A 249 4.21 16.53 15.61
CA LEU A 249 3.97 16.86 14.20
C LEU A 249 2.49 17.14 13.93
N MET A 250 1.62 16.31 14.50
CA MET A 250 0.18 16.41 14.29
C MET A 250 -0.45 17.67 14.89
N ASP A 251 0.20 18.28 15.89
CA ASP A 251 -0.25 19.52 16.55
C ASP A 251 0.23 20.81 15.85
N HIS A 252 1.13 20.72 14.88
CA HIS A 252 1.65 21.90 14.19
C HIS A 252 0.60 22.65 13.35
N PRO A 253 -0.26 21.99 12.56
CA PRO A 253 -1.26 22.69 11.77
C PRO A 253 -2.25 23.47 12.64
N GLN A 254 -2.52 24.71 12.24
CA GLN A 254 -3.49 25.55 12.94
C GLN A 254 -4.90 24.93 12.96
N VAL A 255 -5.69 25.25 13.98
CA VAL A 255 -7.09 24.83 14.09
C VAL A 255 -7.86 25.21 12.82
N GLY A 256 -8.58 24.24 12.23
CA GLY A 256 -9.31 24.41 10.98
C GLY A 256 -8.46 24.25 9.71
N GLY A 257 -7.15 24.04 9.82
CA GLY A 257 -6.25 23.87 8.67
C GLY A 257 -6.35 22.50 7.98
N LEU A 258 -6.82 21.49 8.71
CA LEU A 258 -7.02 20.11 8.23
C LEU A 258 -8.47 19.68 8.42
N GLY A 259 -8.92 18.69 7.66
CA GLY A 259 -10.22 18.05 7.84
C GLY A 259 -11.05 17.98 6.57
N GLY A 260 -12.34 17.71 6.73
CA GLY A 260 -13.33 17.59 5.66
C GLY A 260 -14.71 17.32 6.24
N THR A 261 -15.76 17.78 5.59
CA THR A 261 -17.14 17.66 6.07
C THR A 261 -17.52 16.21 6.40
N TYR A 262 -17.10 15.24 5.59
CA TYR A 262 -17.40 13.82 5.75
C TYR A 262 -16.29 13.02 6.45
N ALA A 263 -15.17 13.67 6.77
CA ALA A 263 -14.01 13.02 7.34
C ALA A 263 -14.35 12.30 8.66
N GLY A 264 -14.00 11.01 8.73
CA GLY A 264 -14.32 10.19 9.88
C GLY A 264 -15.81 9.99 10.11
N ASN A 265 -16.58 9.77 9.02
CA ASN A 265 -18.02 9.46 9.12
C ASN A 265 -18.27 8.36 10.17
N PRO A 266 -19.24 8.54 11.09
CA PRO A 266 -19.44 7.60 12.20
C PRO A 266 -19.79 6.19 11.76
N VAL A 267 -20.45 6.02 10.60
CA VAL A 267 -20.79 4.71 10.04
C VAL A 267 -19.51 3.98 9.58
N ALA A 268 -18.62 4.69 8.87
CA ALA A 268 -17.33 4.14 8.45
C ALA A 268 -16.40 3.87 9.65
N CYS A 269 -16.43 4.73 10.68
CA CYS A 269 -15.67 4.50 11.92
C CYS A 269 -16.15 3.24 12.64
N ARG A 270 -17.46 2.97 12.70
CA ARG A 270 -17.99 1.73 13.30
C ARG A 270 -17.57 0.50 12.49
N ALA A 271 -17.59 0.56 11.16
CA ALA A 271 -17.06 -0.51 10.33
C ALA A 271 -15.58 -0.80 10.66
N ALA A 272 -14.75 0.25 10.73
CA ALA A 272 -13.33 0.13 11.04
C ALA A 272 -13.06 -0.45 12.44
N LEU A 273 -13.87 -0.08 13.45
CA LEU A 273 -13.76 -0.65 14.80
C LEU A 273 -14.01 -2.16 14.79
N VAL A 274 -15.02 -2.62 14.03
CA VAL A 274 -15.29 -4.06 13.89
C VAL A 274 -14.16 -4.77 13.15
N VAL A 275 -13.58 -4.15 12.10
CA VAL A 275 -12.39 -4.70 11.43
C VAL A 275 -11.25 -4.91 12.44
N LEU A 276 -10.98 -3.95 13.31
CA LEU A 276 -9.97 -4.10 14.37
C LEU A 276 -10.34 -5.21 15.36
N ASP A 277 -11.63 -5.33 15.72
CA ASP A 277 -12.10 -6.41 16.60
C ASP A 277 -11.90 -7.81 15.98
N GLN A 278 -11.99 -7.93 14.64
CA GLN A 278 -11.69 -9.19 13.95
C GLN A 278 -10.22 -9.60 14.12
N PHE A 279 -9.29 -8.64 14.10
CA PHE A 279 -7.87 -8.93 14.36
C PHE A 279 -7.61 -9.37 15.81
N ASP A 280 -8.39 -8.85 16.77
CA ASP A 280 -8.28 -9.24 18.17
C ASP A 280 -8.91 -10.63 18.45
N LYS A 281 -9.97 -11.01 17.70
CA LYS A 281 -10.75 -12.23 17.90
C LYS A 281 -10.28 -13.44 17.10
N THR A 282 -9.60 -13.19 15.97
CA THR A 282 -9.25 -14.23 14.98
C THR A 282 -7.79 -14.15 14.59
N ASP A 283 -7.25 -15.26 14.07
CA ASP A 283 -5.85 -15.37 13.64
C ASP A 283 -5.60 -14.81 12.21
N LEU A 284 -6.19 -13.65 11.86
CA LEU A 284 -6.09 -13.08 10.49
C LEU A 284 -4.64 -12.93 10.01
N LEU A 285 -3.71 -12.59 10.90
CA LEU A 285 -2.30 -12.47 10.54
C LEU A 285 -1.69 -13.82 10.15
N LYS A 286 -2.03 -14.89 10.88
CA LYS A 286 -1.61 -16.26 10.52
C LYS A 286 -2.28 -16.75 9.23
N MET A 287 -3.54 -16.36 9.00
CA MET A 287 -4.23 -16.65 7.74
C MET A 287 -3.52 -15.97 6.56
N ALA A 288 -3.13 -14.71 6.71
CA ALA A 288 -2.35 -13.99 5.70
C ALA A 288 -1.00 -14.67 5.40
N GLU A 289 -0.30 -15.14 6.42
CA GLU A 289 0.94 -15.90 6.28
C GLU A 289 0.71 -17.23 5.53
N LYS A 290 -0.33 -17.99 5.91
CA LYS A 290 -0.71 -19.24 5.26
C LYS A 290 -1.04 -19.03 3.78
N ILE A 291 -1.84 -18.00 3.45
CA ILE A 291 -2.16 -17.62 2.07
C ILE A 291 -0.88 -17.30 1.31
N GLY A 292 -0.03 -16.46 1.87
CA GLY A 292 1.23 -16.06 1.25
C GLY A 292 2.14 -17.23 0.94
N ASN A 293 2.28 -18.17 1.88
CA ASN A 293 3.08 -19.39 1.69
C ASN A 293 2.52 -20.27 0.57
N LYS A 294 1.20 -20.49 0.51
CA LYS A 294 0.55 -21.26 -0.57
C LYS A 294 0.73 -20.61 -1.93
N VAL A 295 0.45 -19.30 -2.04
CA VAL A 295 0.57 -18.54 -3.29
C VAL A 295 2.02 -18.52 -3.77
N THR A 296 2.97 -18.22 -2.88
CA THR A 296 4.41 -18.21 -3.21
C THR A 296 4.90 -19.59 -3.65
N GLY A 297 4.49 -20.65 -2.95
CA GLY A 297 4.84 -22.02 -3.31
C GLY A 297 4.35 -22.37 -4.72
N LYS A 298 3.05 -22.09 -5.00
CA LYS A 298 2.47 -22.36 -6.33
C LYS A 298 3.11 -21.52 -7.44
N PHE A 299 3.34 -20.24 -7.20
CA PHE A 299 3.95 -19.37 -8.21
C PHE A 299 5.41 -19.74 -8.51
N LYS A 300 6.18 -20.23 -7.51
CA LYS A 300 7.53 -20.75 -7.73
C LYS A 300 7.51 -22.07 -8.50
N GLU A 301 6.59 -22.98 -8.19
CA GLU A 301 6.38 -24.21 -8.97
C GLU A 301 6.09 -23.90 -10.44
N LEU A 302 5.20 -22.92 -10.71
CA LEU A 302 4.91 -22.48 -12.06
C LEU A 302 6.10 -21.78 -12.73
N GLN A 303 6.93 -21.06 -11.96
CA GLN A 303 8.16 -20.44 -12.46
C GLN A 303 9.19 -21.47 -12.95
N GLU A 304 9.25 -22.65 -12.31
CA GLU A 304 10.11 -23.76 -12.78
C GLU A 304 9.59 -24.36 -14.10
N GLN A 305 8.27 -24.33 -14.32
CA GLN A 305 7.64 -24.93 -15.50
C GLN A 305 7.56 -23.96 -16.71
N TYR A 306 7.38 -22.65 -16.45
CA TYR A 306 7.10 -21.65 -17.49
C TYR A 306 8.15 -20.55 -17.51
N GLU A 307 8.94 -20.50 -18.58
CA GLU A 307 10.01 -19.50 -18.81
C GLU A 307 9.48 -18.04 -18.80
N ILE A 308 8.20 -17.84 -19.10
CA ILE A 308 7.55 -16.51 -19.09
C ILE A 308 7.45 -15.90 -17.70
N ILE A 309 7.63 -16.66 -16.63
CA ILE A 309 7.62 -16.16 -15.25
C ILE A 309 9.03 -15.76 -14.86
N GLY A 310 9.30 -14.45 -14.83
CA GLY A 310 10.61 -13.90 -14.53
C GLY A 310 10.93 -13.82 -13.05
N ASP A 311 9.96 -13.39 -12.22
CA ASP A 311 10.18 -13.20 -10.78
C ASP A 311 8.91 -13.49 -9.96
N VAL A 312 9.10 -14.06 -8.78
CA VAL A 312 8.06 -14.30 -7.78
C VAL A 312 8.50 -13.72 -6.44
N ARG A 313 7.74 -12.78 -5.92
CA ARG A 313 8.09 -12.02 -4.71
C ARG A 313 6.86 -11.66 -3.88
N GLY A 314 7.04 -11.37 -2.59
CA GLY A 314 5.95 -10.91 -1.74
C GLY A 314 6.23 -11.00 -0.25
N LEU A 315 5.29 -10.49 0.55
CA LEU A 315 5.23 -10.62 2.01
C LEU A 315 3.80 -10.97 2.42
N GLY A 316 3.63 -12.01 3.25
CA GLY A 316 2.31 -12.49 3.66
C GLY A 316 1.41 -12.73 2.46
N ALA A 317 0.15 -12.30 2.50
CA ALA A 317 -0.81 -12.45 1.42
C ALA A 317 -0.66 -11.41 0.28
N MET A 318 0.46 -10.71 0.20
CA MET A 318 0.79 -9.76 -0.86
C MET A 318 1.90 -10.33 -1.74
N VAL A 319 1.55 -11.24 -2.65
CA VAL A 319 2.50 -12.00 -3.51
C VAL A 319 2.24 -11.65 -4.97
N GLY A 320 3.32 -11.32 -5.70
CA GLY A 320 3.28 -11.00 -7.12
C GLY A 320 4.09 -11.98 -7.97
N MET A 321 3.59 -12.26 -9.18
CA MET A 321 4.26 -13.03 -10.21
C MET A 321 4.49 -12.13 -11.43
N GLU A 322 5.74 -11.83 -11.74
CA GLU A 322 6.10 -10.94 -12.85
C GLU A 322 6.37 -11.74 -14.11
N LEU A 323 5.65 -11.37 -15.18
CA LEU A 323 5.74 -12.03 -16.49
C LEU A 323 6.65 -11.26 -17.43
N VAL A 324 7.54 -11.98 -18.09
CA VAL A 324 8.55 -11.44 -19.03
C VAL A 324 8.57 -12.26 -20.32
N VAL A 325 8.93 -11.63 -21.43
CA VAL A 325 9.11 -12.32 -22.72
C VAL A 325 10.39 -13.17 -22.68
N ASP A 326 11.42 -12.65 -22.01
CA ASP A 326 12.71 -13.31 -21.86
C ASP A 326 13.31 -12.96 -20.48
N ARG A 327 13.78 -13.96 -19.75
CA ARG A 327 14.31 -13.77 -18.37
C ARG A 327 15.63 -13.01 -18.33
N LYS A 328 16.43 -13.01 -19.41
CA LYS A 328 17.73 -12.32 -19.45
C LYS A 328 17.54 -10.82 -19.71
N THR A 329 16.71 -10.49 -20.70
CA THR A 329 16.41 -9.09 -21.03
C THR A 329 15.40 -8.49 -20.07
N LYS A 330 14.59 -9.33 -19.42
CA LYS A 330 13.45 -8.95 -18.55
C LYS A 330 12.41 -8.10 -19.29
N GLU A 331 12.27 -8.27 -20.62
CA GLU A 331 11.27 -7.58 -21.42
C GLU A 331 9.86 -7.91 -20.89
N PRO A 332 9.02 -6.90 -20.55
CA PRO A 332 7.72 -7.13 -19.95
C PRO A 332 6.72 -7.83 -20.88
N ALA A 333 6.11 -8.92 -20.44
CA ALA A 333 5.09 -9.66 -21.18
C ALA A 333 3.69 -9.06 -21.02
N THR A 334 3.52 -7.76 -21.24
CA THR A 334 2.26 -7.01 -20.99
C THR A 334 1.06 -7.60 -21.73
N THR A 335 1.22 -7.94 -23.01
CA THR A 335 0.13 -8.50 -23.83
C THR A 335 -0.30 -9.89 -23.31
N PHE A 336 0.67 -10.72 -22.95
CA PHE A 336 0.40 -12.04 -22.38
C PHE A 336 -0.32 -11.92 -21.04
N THR A 337 0.13 -11.04 -20.16
CA THR A 337 -0.50 -10.76 -18.87
C THR A 337 -1.96 -10.38 -19.02
N LYS A 338 -2.27 -9.50 -19.98
CA LYS A 338 -3.64 -9.11 -20.28
C LYS A 338 -4.50 -10.31 -20.70
N LYS A 339 -3.99 -11.14 -21.63
CA LYS A 339 -4.68 -12.35 -22.08
C LYS A 339 -4.91 -13.34 -20.94
N LEU A 340 -3.92 -13.51 -20.04
CA LEU A 340 -4.05 -14.38 -18.88
C LEU A 340 -5.18 -13.92 -17.93
N ILE A 341 -5.25 -12.62 -17.64
CA ILE A 341 -6.33 -12.06 -16.82
C ILE A 341 -7.70 -12.27 -17.48
N GLU A 342 -7.81 -12.08 -18.79
CA GLU A 342 -9.05 -12.32 -19.54
C GLU A 342 -9.45 -13.81 -19.49
N ARG A 343 -8.48 -14.71 -19.67
CA ARG A 343 -8.71 -16.16 -19.59
C ARG A 343 -9.15 -16.60 -18.18
N CYS A 344 -8.50 -16.08 -17.12
CA CYS A 344 -8.91 -16.34 -15.74
C CYS A 344 -10.34 -15.85 -15.46
N ARG A 345 -10.70 -14.68 -15.99
CA ARG A 345 -12.07 -14.13 -15.86
C ARG A 345 -13.11 -15.01 -16.53
N GLU A 346 -12.82 -15.53 -17.73
CA GLU A 346 -13.71 -16.48 -18.46
C GLU A 346 -13.95 -17.76 -17.65
N LYS A 347 -12.95 -18.19 -16.86
CA LYS A 347 -13.02 -19.34 -15.95
C LYS A 347 -13.60 -18.99 -14.55
N GLY A 348 -14.08 -17.76 -14.33
CA GLY A 348 -14.74 -17.32 -13.09
C GLY A 348 -13.80 -16.82 -12.01
N LEU A 349 -12.55 -16.42 -12.35
CA LEU A 349 -11.61 -15.81 -11.43
C LEU A 349 -11.41 -14.31 -11.72
N LEU A 350 -11.79 -13.44 -10.79
CA LEU A 350 -11.51 -12.01 -10.86
C LEU A 350 -10.08 -11.75 -10.39
N MET A 351 -9.27 -11.15 -11.24
CA MET A 351 -7.86 -10.86 -10.98
C MET A 351 -7.43 -9.56 -11.67
N ILE A 352 -6.41 -8.91 -11.17
CA ILE A 352 -5.87 -7.66 -11.72
C ILE A 352 -4.35 -7.73 -11.86
N SER A 353 -3.81 -6.90 -12.76
CA SER A 353 -2.36 -6.71 -12.89
C SER A 353 -1.84 -5.51 -12.08
N ALA A 354 -0.53 -5.49 -11.90
CA ALA A 354 0.24 -4.39 -11.37
C ALA A 354 1.53 -4.20 -12.18
N GLY A 355 2.40 -3.32 -11.66
CA GLY A 355 3.67 -2.98 -12.29
C GLY A 355 3.54 -1.82 -13.28
N THR A 356 4.62 -1.07 -13.45
CA THR A 356 4.68 0.05 -14.40
C THR A 356 4.35 -0.40 -15.82
N HIS A 357 4.72 -1.64 -16.17
CA HIS A 357 4.42 -2.25 -17.46
C HIS A 357 3.15 -3.11 -17.47
N SER A 358 2.38 -3.16 -16.35
CA SER A 358 1.16 -3.99 -16.22
C SER A 358 1.41 -5.49 -16.52
N ASN A 359 2.57 -6.00 -16.13
CA ASN A 359 3.04 -7.36 -16.38
C ASN A 359 3.20 -8.20 -15.09
N VAL A 360 2.65 -7.74 -13.97
CA VAL A 360 2.67 -8.45 -12.69
C VAL A 360 1.26 -8.93 -12.35
N ILE A 361 1.09 -10.23 -12.21
CA ILE A 361 -0.11 -10.84 -11.64
C ILE A 361 -0.07 -10.66 -10.12
N ARG A 362 -1.13 -10.09 -9.55
CA ARG A 362 -1.21 -9.80 -8.12
C ARG A 362 -2.55 -10.22 -7.50
N PRO A 363 -2.64 -11.38 -6.92
CA PRO A 363 -3.82 -11.75 -6.15
C PRO A 363 -3.92 -10.93 -4.86
N LEU A 364 -5.12 -10.44 -4.57
CA LEU A 364 -5.48 -9.62 -3.41
C LEU A 364 -6.75 -10.17 -2.71
N MET A 365 -6.91 -11.48 -2.68
CA MET A 365 -8.05 -12.12 -2.07
C MET A 365 -8.25 -11.69 -0.61
N PRO A 366 -9.48 -11.78 -0.06
CA PRO A 366 -9.72 -11.61 1.37
C PRO A 366 -8.87 -12.58 2.22
N LEU A 367 -8.47 -12.17 3.43
CA LEU A 367 -7.68 -13.02 4.33
C LEU A 367 -8.48 -14.19 4.89
N VAL A 368 -9.80 -14.13 4.78
CA VAL A 368 -10.74 -15.18 5.21
C VAL A 368 -11.14 -16.14 4.09
N ILE A 369 -10.45 -16.10 2.94
CA ILE A 369 -10.68 -17.04 1.84
C ILE A 369 -10.49 -18.48 2.32
N THR A 370 -11.35 -19.40 1.88
CA THR A 370 -11.19 -20.83 2.23
C THR A 370 -10.05 -21.46 1.45
N ASP A 371 -9.48 -22.55 1.99
CA ASP A 371 -8.43 -23.31 1.29
C ASP A 371 -8.90 -23.79 -0.08
N GLU A 372 -10.14 -24.31 -0.17
CA GLU A 372 -10.74 -24.76 -1.43
C GLU A 372 -10.85 -23.63 -2.47
N GLN A 373 -11.32 -22.45 -2.05
CA GLN A 373 -11.41 -21.29 -2.94
C GLN A 373 -10.04 -20.81 -3.41
N LEU A 374 -9.05 -20.83 -2.51
CA LEU A 374 -7.67 -20.44 -2.82
C LEU A 374 -7.05 -21.43 -3.82
N GLU A 375 -7.15 -22.72 -3.58
CA GLU A 375 -6.63 -23.78 -4.45
C GLU A 375 -7.29 -23.75 -5.82
N ASN A 376 -8.62 -23.61 -5.87
CA ASN A 376 -9.35 -23.49 -7.13
C ASN A 376 -8.92 -22.23 -7.94
N GLY A 377 -8.76 -21.08 -7.28
CA GLY A 377 -8.27 -19.87 -7.94
C GLY A 377 -6.84 -20.03 -8.48
N LEU A 378 -5.95 -20.69 -7.74
CA LEU A 378 -4.58 -20.97 -8.19
C LEU A 378 -4.56 -21.95 -9.37
N SER A 379 -5.43 -22.99 -9.38
CA SER A 379 -5.57 -23.91 -10.49
C SER A 379 -6.06 -23.21 -11.76
N ILE A 380 -6.98 -22.25 -11.65
CA ILE A 380 -7.44 -21.45 -12.80
C ILE A 380 -6.28 -20.63 -13.41
N ILE A 381 -5.40 -20.09 -12.57
CA ILE A 381 -4.20 -19.36 -13.05
C ILE A 381 -3.27 -20.30 -13.80
N GLU A 382 -2.98 -21.50 -13.25
CA GLU A 382 -2.14 -22.52 -13.87
C GLU A 382 -2.69 -22.99 -15.21
N GLU A 383 -3.98 -23.34 -15.28
CA GLU A 383 -4.66 -23.71 -16.51
C GLU A 383 -4.57 -22.61 -17.58
N GLY A 384 -4.85 -21.36 -17.19
CA GLY A 384 -4.78 -20.21 -18.08
C GLY A 384 -3.37 -19.98 -18.63
N LEU A 385 -2.33 -20.17 -17.81
CA LEU A 385 -0.92 -20.11 -18.22
C LEU A 385 -0.62 -21.22 -19.25
N GLY A 386 -0.96 -22.48 -18.93
CA GLY A 386 -0.72 -23.63 -19.81
C GLY A 386 -1.38 -23.47 -21.18
N GLU A 387 -2.67 -23.08 -21.20
CA GLU A 387 -3.41 -22.86 -22.44
C GLU A 387 -2.78 -21.76 -23.33
N LEU A 388 -2.32 -20.65 -22.73
CA LEU A 388 -1.75 -19.54 -23.48
C LEU A 388 -0.32 -19.82 -23.96
N VAL A 389 0.49 -20.55 -23.19
CA VAL A 389 1.86 -20.93 -23.62
C VAL A 389 1.77 -21.92 -24.78
N HIS A 390 0.97 -22.99 -24.68
CA HIS A 390 0.81 -23.96 -25.76
C HIS A 390 0.12 -23.41 -27.01
N SER A 391 -0.60 -22.28 -26.93
CA SER A 391 -1.20 -21.64 -28.11
C SER A 391 -0.22 -20.72 -28.86
N GLN A 392 0.99 -20.52 -28.37
CA GLN A 392 2.04 -19.73 -29.04
C GLN A 392 3.00 -20.63 -29.85
N ASP A 393 2.99 -21.94 -29.58
CA ASP A 393 3.66 -22.97 -30.38
C ASP A 393 2.78 -23.37 -31.58
#